data_b1167bef643242bb647a3de5ef15e671
#
_entry.id   b1167bef643242bb647a3de5ef15e671
#
_cell.length_a   1.000
_cell.length_b   1.000
_cell.length_c   1.000
_cell.angle_alpha   90.00
_cell.angle_beta   90.00
_cell.angle_gamma   90.00
#
_symmetry.space_group_name_H-M   'P 1'
#
loop_
_entity.id
_entity.type
_entity.pdbx_description
1 polymer ?
#
loop_
_entity_poly.entity_id
_entity_poly.type
_entity_poly.pdbx_seq_one_letter_code
_entity_poly.pdbx_strand_id
1 'polypeptide(L)'
;MKKTPFVTKQQVEEIVKKFPTPFHLYDEAGIRANAQAVKDAFAWNPGFREYFAVKATPNPYLLKILKDYDMGCDCSSYTELMLAKSCGFDGEHIMFSSNDTPAEEFAYADKLGAIINLDDFTHIDFLEETIGHIPETISCRYNPGGVFTLSNGIMDNPGDSKYGMTKEQLFEAFKILKSKGAKYFGVHAFLASN
;
A
#
# COMPACT_ATOMS: atom_id res chain seq x y z
N MET A 1 -7.42 15.37 -20.94
CA MET A 1 -6.70 14.76 -22.09
C MET A 1 -7.58 13.70 -22.74
N LYS A 2 -7.67 13.65 -24.08
CA LYS A 2 -8.41 12.59 -24.78
C LYS A 2 -7.55 11.32 -24.75
N LYS A 3 -8.01 10.27 -24.04
CA LYS A 3 -7.29 8.99 -23.98
C LYS A 3 -7.40 8.28 -25.34
N THR A 4 -6.27 7.86 -25.89
CA THR A 4 -6.23 7.04 -27.11
C THR A 4 -6.11 5.57 -26.68
N PRO A 5 -6.97 4.66 -27.18
CA PRO A 5 -6.81 3.24 -26.92
C PRO A 5 -5.45 2.73 -27.41
N PHE A 6 -4.81 1.85 -26.64
CA PHE A 6 -3.52 1.25 -27.00
C PHE A 6 -3.66 0.09 -28.01
N VAL A 7 -4.90 -0.32 -28.30
CA VAL A 7 -5.22 -1.34 -29.30
C VAL A 7 -6.26 -0.82 -30.30
N THR A 8 -6.20 -1.31 -31.53
CA THR A 8 -7.19 -1.03 -32.57
C THR A 8 -8.41 -1.93 -32.41
N LYS A 9 -9.54 -1.54 -33.04
CA LYS A 9 -10.75 -2.38 -33.10
C LYS A 9 -10.44 -3.77 -33.67
N GLN A 10 -9.68 -3.84 -34.77
CA GLN A 10 -9.31 -5.11 -35.40
C GLN A 10 -8.53 -6.03 -34.43
N GLN A 11 -7.57 -5.47 -33.66
CA GLN A 11 -6.84 -6.22 -32.65
C GLN A 11 -7.77 -6.76 -31.56
N VAL A 12 -8.74 -5.97 -31.08
CA VAL A 12 -9.75 -6.43 -30.11
C VAL A 12 -10.58 -7.57 -30.70
N GLU A 13 -11.02 -7.47 -31.95
CA GLU A 13 -11.80 -8.52 -32.63
C GLU A 13 -11.02 -9.85 -32.74
N GLU A 14 -9.69 -9.80 -32.98
CA GLU A 14 -8.84 -10.99 -32.96
C GLU A 14 -8.64 -11.56 -31.54
N ILE A 15 -8.50 -10.70 -30.53
CA ILE A 15 -8.38 -11.11 -29.14
C ILE A 15 -9.64 -11.83 -28.66
N VAL A 16 -10.82 -11.29 -28.99
CA VAL A 16 -12.12 -11.86 -28.60
C VAL A 16 -12.32 -13.28 -29.14
N LYS A 17 -11.73 -13.60 -30.30
CA LYS A 17 -11.80 -14.97 -30.85
C LYS A 17 -11.10 -16.01 -29.95
N LYS A 18 -10.11 -15.56 -29.14
CA LYS A 18 -9.32 -16.44 -28.26
C LYS A 18 -9.76 -16.34 -26.81
N PHE A 19 -10.16 -15.14 -26.40
CA PHE A 19 -10.55 -14.83 -25.02
C PHE A 19 -11.97 -14.24 -25.03
N PRO A 20 -12.99 -15.01 -24.63
CA PRO A 20 -14.36 -14.51 -24.61
C PRO A 20 -14.52 -13.35 -23.62
N THR A 21 -15.37 -12.41 -23.96
CA THR A 21 -15.76 -11.30 -23.07
C THR A 21 -16.59 -11.78 -21.88
N PRO A 22 -16.53 -11.14 -20.70
CA PRO A 22 -15.67 -9.98 -20.39
C PRO A 22 -14.24 -10.37 -20.04
N PHE A 23 -13.24 -9.49 -20.34
CA PHE A 23 -11.85 -9.65 -19.94
C PHE A 23 -11.19 -8.29 -19.68
N HIS A 24 -10.12 -8.29 -18.90
CA HIS A 24 -9.24 -7.14 -18.75
C HIS A 24 -8.07 -7.25 -19.72
N LEU A 25 -7.79 -6.18 -20.45
CA LEU A 25 -6.64 -6.08 -21.33
C LEU A 25 -5.69 -5.02 -20.78
N TYR A 26 -4.45 -5.42 -20.50
CA TYR A 26 -3.44 -4.54 -19.94
C TYR A 26 -2.39 -4.16 -20.99
N ASP A 27 -1.98 -2.88 -20.98
CA ASP A 27 -0.87 -2.38 -21.78
C ASP A 27 0.44 -2.51 -20.99
N GLU A 28 1.15 -3.62 -21.18
CA GLU A 28 2.43 -3.84 -20.48
C GLU A 28 3.46 -2.76 -20.79
N ALA A 29 3.55 -2.32 -22.05
CA ALA A 29 4.50 -1.26 -22.43
C ALA A 29 4.18 0.06 -21.74
N GLY A 30 2.89 0.40 -21.63
CA GLY A 30 2.42 1.57 -20.90
C GLY A 30 2.68 1.47 -19.39
N ILE A 31 2.47 0.30 -18.78
CA ILE A 31 2.77 0.05 -17.36
C ILE A 31 4.27 0.24 -17.09
N ARG A 32 5.14 -0.37 -17.90
CA ARG A 32 6.60 -0.24 -17.78
C ARG A 32 7.08 1.20 -17.97
N ALA A 33 6.55 1.89 -18.97
CA ALA A 33 6.88 3.31 -19.21
C ALA A 33 6.47 4.20 -18.02
N ASN A 34 5.28 3.93 -17.44
CA ASN A 34 4.79 4.69 -16.28
C ASN A 34 5.61 4.40 -15.02
N ALA A 35 5.97 3.14 -14.77
CA ALA A 35 6.84 2.75 -13.67
C ALA A 35 8.20 3.45 -13.77
N GLN A 36 8.81 3.47 -14.95
CA GLN A 36 10.07 4.18 -15.18
C GLN A 36 9.93 5.69 -14.96
N ALA A 37 8.84 6.29 -15.46
CA ALA A 37 8.59 7.72 -15.28
C ALA A 37 8.44 8.12 -13.80
N VAL A 38 7.84 7.29 -12.97
CA VAL A 38 7.76 7.52 -11.52
C VAL A 38 9.16 7.46 -10.89
N LYS A 39 9.95 6.46 -11.22
CA LYS A 39 11.35 6.36 -10.72
C LYS A 39 12.16 7.60 -11.11
N ASP A 40 12.07 8.02 -12.36
CA ASP A 40 12.81 9.18 -12.87
C ASP A 40 12.39 10.48 -12.19
N ALA A 41 11.09 10.65 -11.94
CA ALA A 41 10.54 11.82 -11.25
C ALA A 41 11.04 11.97 -9.81
N PHE A 42 11.33 10.86 -9.14
CA PHE A 42 11.82 10.83 -7.76
C PHE A 42 13.32 10.47 -7.64
N ALA A 43 14.07 10.44 -8.74
CA ALA A 43 15.49 10.08 -8.74
C ALA A 43 16.38 10.99 -7.88
N TRP A 44 15.90 12.20 -7.55
CA TRP A 44 16.57 13.11 -6.62
C TRP A 44 16.56 12.62 -5.16
N ASN A 45 15.66 11.68 -4.80
CA ASN A 45 15.56 11.09 -3.47
C ASN A 45 15.99 9.61 -3.52
N PRO A 46 17.22 9.28 -3.11
CA PRO A 46 17.73 7.89 -3.16
C PRO A 46 16.98 6.92 -2.23
N GLY A 47 16.21 7.45 -1.26
CA GLY A 47 15.37 6.64 -0.37
C GLY A 47 13.94 6.45 -0.88
N PHE A 48 13.58 7.01 -2.04
CA PHE A 48 12.23 6.85 -2.57
C PHE A 48 11.97 5.41 -3.05
N ARG A 49 10.84 4.87 -2.63
CA ARG A 49 10.27 3.62 -3.16
C ARG A 49 8.77 3.78 -3.33
N GLU A 50 8.28 3.44 -4.50
CA GLU A 50 6.85 3.32 -4.78
C GLU A 50 6.32 2.00 -4.23
N TYR A 51 5.18 2.03 -3.56
CA TYR A 51 4.47 0.83 -3.10
C TYR A 51 3.11 0.76 -3.79
N PHE A 52 2.96 -0.23 -4.65
CA PHE A 52 1.71 -0.42 -5.38
C PHE A 52 0.64 -1.06 -4.51
N ALA A 53 -0.53 -0.42 -4.41
CA ALA A 53 -1.66 -0.94 -3.67
C ALA A 53 -2.21 -2.22 -4.32
N VAL A 54 -1.94 -3.37 -3.71
CA VAL A 54 -2.28 -4.69 -4.26
C VAL A 54 -3.78 -4.83 -4.52
N LYS A 55 -4.62 -4.31 -3.63
CA LYS A 55 -6.09 -4.34 -3.77
C LYS A 55 -6.61 -3.66 -5.04
N ALA A 56 -5.88 -2.69 -5.58
CA ALA A 56 -6.30 -1.99 -6.80
C ALA A 56 -6.26 -2.91 -8.03
N THR A 57 -5.28 -3.80 -8.11
CA THR A 57 -5.17 -4.79 -9.18
C THR A 57 -4.36 -5.99 -8.67
N PRO A 58 -4.99 -6.98 -8.01
CA PRO A 58 -4.32 -8.13 -7.42
C PRO A 58 -3.92 -9.16 -8.49
N ASN A 59 -3.10 -8.76 -9.45
CA ASN A 59 -2.66 -9.57 -10.57
C ASN A 59 -1.16 -9.87 -10.44
N PRO A 60 -0.75 -11.15 -10.26
CA PRO A 60 0.64 -11.51 -10.05
C PRO A 60 1.57 -11.14 -11.21
N TYR A 61 1.07 -11.09 -12.45
CA TYR A 61 1.88 -10.66 -13.59
C TYR A 61 2.21 -9.17 -13.52
N LEU A 62 1.25 -8.33 -13.14
CA LEU A 62 1.46 -6.90 -12.99
C LEU A 62 2.40 -6.59 -11.82
N LEU A 63 2.22 -7.27 -10.69
CA LEU A 63 3.10 -7.11 -9.54
C LEU A 63 4.55 -7.46 -9.89
N LYS A 64 4.78 -8.52 -10.65
CA LYS A 64 6.12 -8.90 -11.11
C LYS A 64 6.74 -7.86 -12.06
N ILE A 65 5.92 -7.25 -12.93
CA ILE A 65 6.41 -6.14 -13.78
C ILE A 65 6.88 -4.97 -12.91
N LEU A 66 6.11 -4.58 -11.89
CA LEU A 66 6.47 -3.48 -11.00
C LEU A 66 7.71 -3.81 -10.16
N LYS A 67 7.89 -5.07 -9.78
CA LYS A 67 9.09 -5.55 -9.10
C LYS A 67 10.37 -5.34 -9.93
N ASP A 68 10.31 -5.49 -11.26
CA ASP A 68 11.45 -5.21 -12.16
C ASP A 68 11.96 -3.76 -12.02
N TYR A 69 11.12 -2.86 -11.51
CA TYR A 69 11.43 -1.44 -11.27
C TYR A 69 11.76 -1.13 -9.80
N ASP A 70 12.01 -2.14 -8.98
CA ASP A 70 12.28 -1.99 -7.54
C ASP A 70 11.11 -1.36 -6.75
N MET A 71 9.89 -1.50 -7.25
CA MET A 71 8.70 -1.09 -6.53
C MET A 71 8.29 -2.15 -5.51
N GLY A 72 7.66 -1.72 -4.43
CA GLY A 72 7.10 -2.58 -3.40
C GLY A 72 5.59 -2.84 -3.59
N CYS A 73 5.04 -3.58 -2.65
CA CYS A 73 3.60 -3.83 -2.51
C CYS A 73 3.07 -3.17 -1.25
N ASP A 74 1.98 -2.41 -1.36
CA ASP A 74 1.16 -2.02 -0.22
C ASP A 74 0.02 -3.01 -0.07
N CYS A 75 0.05 -3.77 1.03
CA CYS A 75 -0.89 -4.85 1.34
C CYS A 75 -1.79 -4.42 2.50
N SER A 76 -3.08 -4.70 2.42
CA SER A 76 -4.07 -4.38 3.46
C SER A 76 -4.86 -5.61 3.94
N SER A 77 -4.41 -6.83 3.60
CA SER A 77 -5.02 -8.08 4.06
C SER A 77 -4.05 -9.25 3.99
N TYR A 78 -4.41 -10.35 4.67
CA TYR A 78 -3.64 -11.59 4.65
C TYR A 78 -3.42 -12.14 3.22
N THR A 79 -4.48 -12.12 2.40
CA THR A 79 -4.41 -12.61 1.01
C THR A 79 -3.50 -11.75 0.14
N GLU A 80 -3.44 -10.44 0.37
CA GLU A 80 -2.53 -9.56 -0.34
C GLU A 80 -1.07 -9.82 0.06
N LEU A 81 -0.79 -10.06 1.36
CA LEU A 81 0.53 -10.50 1.83
C LEU A 81 0.96 -11.82 1.18
N MET A 82 0.05 -12.81 1.10
CA MET A 82 0.32 -14.08 0.42
C MET A 82 0.62 -13.87 -1.06
N LEU A 83 -0.13 -13.01 -1.74
CA LEU A 83 0.08 -12.70 -3.15
C LEU A 83 1.43 -12.00 -3.37
N ALA A 84 1.76 -10.99 -2.56
CA ALA A 84 3.06 -10.32 -2.61
C ALA A 84 4.20 -11.33 -2.43
N LYS A 85 4.11 -12.21 -1.42
CA LYS A 85 5.09 -13.27 -1.18
C LYS A 85 5.22 -14.22 -2.36
N SER A 86 4.11 -14.64 -2.96
CA SER A 86 4.12 -15.53 -4.13
C SER A 86 4.76 -14.88 -5.37
N CYS A 87 4.73 -13.55 -5.46
CA CYS A 87 5.42 -12.76 -6.49
C CYS A 87 6.90 -12.50 -6.15
N GLY A 88 7.37 -12.95 -4.99
CA GLY A 88 8.76 -12.84 -4.55
C GLY A 88 9.09 -11.52 -3.87
N PHE A 89 8.09 -10.79 -3.35
CA PHE A 89 8.33 -9.65 -2.46
C PHE A 89 8.58 -10.15 -1.03
N ASP A 90 9.44 -9.44 -0.30
CA ASP A 90 9.73 -9.65 1.12
C ASP A 90 10.37 -8.40 1.72
N GLY A 91 10.51 -8.42 3.06
CA GLY A 91 11.17 -7.34 3.79
C GLY A 91 10.54 -5.97 3.52
N GLU A 92 11.40 -4.99 3.40
CA GLU A 92 11.01 -3.59 3.16
C GLU A 92 10.33 -3.33 1.80
N HIS A 93 10.22 -4.34 0.93
CA HIS A 93 9.41 -4.24 -0.29
C HIS A 93 7.92 -4.51 -0.05
N ILE A 94 7.54 -4.80 1.19
CA ILE A 94 6.14 -4.92 1.60
C ILE A 94 5.84 -3.86 2.65
N MET A 95 4.89 -2.98 2.34
CA MET A 95 4.19 -2.14 3.32
C MET A 95 2.90 -2.87 3.70
N PHE A 96 2.64 -3.00 4.99
CA PHE A 96 1.39 -3.58 5.47
C PHE A 96 0.57 -2.49 6.17
N SER A 97 -0.50 -2.04 5.50
CA SER A 97 -1.34 -0.91 5.92
C SER A 97 -2.81 -1.34 6.05
N SER A 98 -3.09 -2.19 7.02
CA SER A 98 -4.44 -2.63 7.38
C SER A 98 -5.03 -1.75 8.48
N ASN A 99 -6.36 -1.65 8.55
CA ASN A 99 -7.07 -0.85 9.55
C ASN A 99 -8.06 -1.65 10.41
N ASP A 100 -8.36 -2.88 10.04
CA ASP A 100 -9.13 -3.85 10.85
C ASP A 100 -8.32 -5.15 10.90
N THR A 101 -7.22 -5.13 11.67
CA THR A 101 -6.12 -6.06 11.54
C THR A 101 -6.23 -7.21 12.54
N PRO A 102 -6.56 -8.44 12.09
CA PRO A 102 -6.49 -9.62 12.95
C PRO A 102 -5.04 -9.97 13.33
N ALA A 103 -4.88 -10.71 14.44
CA ALA A 103 -3.58 -11.12 14.94
C ALA A 103 -2.73 -11.89 13.91
N GLU A 104 -3.35 -12.80 13.15
CA GLU A 104 -2.65 -13.58 12.12
C GLU A 104 -2.07 -12.72 10.99
N GLU A 105 -2.66 -11.58 10.69
CA GLU A 105 -2.15 -10.65 9.68
C GLU A 105 -0.90 -9.94 10.18
N PHE A 106 -0.89 -9.45 11.43
CA PHE A 106 0.31 -8.89 12.05
C PHE A 106 1.43 -9.92 12.14
N ALA A 107 1.13 -11.13 12.61
CA ALA A 107 2.12 -12.20 12.70
C ALA A 107 2.70 -12.58 11.33
N TYR A 108 1.89 -12.57 10.27
CA TYR A 108 2.38 -12.90 8.94
C TYR A 108 3.15 -11.75 8.31
N ALA A 109 2.74 -10.50 8.51
CA ALA A 109 3.48 -9.32 8.06
C ALA A 109 4.87 -9.25 8.71
N ASP A 110 4.96 -9.47 10.02
CA ASP A 110 6.23 -9.55 10.76
C ASP A 110 7.12 -10.68 10.23
N LYS A 111 6.57 -11.88 10.05
CA LYS A 111 7.30 -13.03 9.48
C LYS A 111 7.88 -12.74 8.10
N LEU A 112 7.23 -11.88 7.30
CA LEU A 112 7.73 -11.45 5.99
C LEU A 112 8.76 -10.33 6.10
N GLY A 113 8.96 -9.74 7.28
CA GLY A 113 9.78 -8.55 7.48
C GLY A 113 9.19 -7.28 6.91
N ALA A 114 7.87 -7.24 6.71
CA ALA A 114 7.17 -6.10 6.15
C ALA A 114 7.24 -4.87 7.06
N ILE A 115 7.21 -3.68 6.48
CA ILE A 115 7.01 -2.45 7.25
C ILE A 115 5.54 -2.40 7.66
N ILE A 116 5.28 -2.49 8.96
CA ILE A 116 3.92 -2.45 9.51
C ILE A 116 3.52 -0.99 9.76
N ASN A 117 2.33 -0.63 9.28
CA ASN A 117 1.69 0.65 9.56
C ASN A 117 0.52 0.46 10.52
N LEU A 118 0.59 1.11 11.69
CA LEU A 118 -0.47 1.08 12.69
C LEU A 118 -1.52 2.15 12.36
N ASP A 119 -2.75 1.72 12.17
CA ASP A 119 -3.87 2.61 11.86
C ASP A 119 -4.46 3.26 13.12
N ASP A 120 -4.39 2.58 14.25
CA ASP A 120 -4.96 3.03 15.53
C ASP A 120 -3.96 2.91 16.68
N PHE A 121 -4.16 3.75 17.71
CA PHE A 121 -3.31 3.78 18.89
C PHE A 121 -3.33 2.45 19.66
N THR A 122 -4.48 1.79 19.71
CA THR A 122 -4.66 0.49 20.38
C THR A 122 -3.91 -0.64 19.71
N HIS A 123 -3.54 -0.49 18.44
CA HIS A 123 -2.75 -1.47 17.72
C HIS A 123 -1.32 -1.64 18.26
N ILE A 124 -0.81 -0.70 19.07
CA ILE A 124 0.56 -0.79 19.63
C ILE A 124 0.67 -1.99 20.56
N ASP A 125 -0.19 -2.06 21.55
CA ASP A 125 -0.18 -3.16 22.52
C ASP A 125 -0.63 -4.47 21.88
N PHE A 126 -1.63 -4.42 21.00
CA PHE A 126 -2.09 -5.59 20.27
C PHE A 126 -1.02 -6.20 19.37
N LEU A 127 -0.22 -5.38 18.69
CA LEU A 127 0.91 -5.86 17.90
C LEU A 127 1.95 -6.55 18.79
N GLU A 128 2.37 -5.88 19.90
CA GLU A 128 3.36 -6.45 20.81
C GLU A 128 2.88 -7.76 21.43
N GLU A 129 1.62 -7.82 21.87
CA GLU A 129 1.01 -9.06 22.39
C GLU A 129 0.98 -10.18 21.34
N THR A 130 0.76 -9.83 20.08
CA THR A 130 0.64 -10.79 18.97
C THR A 130 1.99 -11.39 18.56
N ILE A 131 3.02 -10.54 18.41
CA ILE A 131 4.32 -10.98 17.84
C ILE A 131 5.45 -11.02 18.88
N GLY A 132 5.21 -10.53 20.10
CA GLY A 132 6.15 -10.58 21.21
C GLY A 132 7.22 -9.48 21.22
N HIS A 133 7.17 -8.54 20.26
CA HIS A 133 8.11 -7.41 20.16
C HIS A 133 7.51 -6.28 19.34
N ILE A 134 8.19 -5.13 19.30
CA ILE A 134 7.91 -4.06 18.33
C ILE A 134 9.02 -4.04 17.28
N PRO A 135 8.69 -4.03 15.97
CA PRO A 135 9.67 -3.94 14.89
C PRO A 135 10.52 -2.66 14.98
N GLU A 136 11.79 -2.75 14.56
CA GLU A 136 12.69 -1.58 14.55
C GLU A 136 12.20 -0.47 13.62
N THR A 137 11.58 -0.84 12.51
CA THR A 137 10.94 0.09 11.56
C THR A 137 9.43 -0.06 11.67
N ILE A 138 8.74 1.01 12.04
CA ILE A 138 7.30 1.03 12.23
C ILE A 138 6.71 2.33 11.68
N SER A 139 5.53 2.27 11.11
CA SER A 139 4.78 3.42 10.63
C SER A 139 3.48 3.58 11.40
N CYS A 140 3.00 4.82 11.53
CA CYS A 140 1.70 5.10 12.11
C CYS A 140 0.91 6.02 11.19
N ARG A 141 -0.40 5.75 11.08
CA ARG A 141 -1.29 6.59 10.28
C ARG A 141 -1.69 7.84 11.04
N TYR A 142 -1.43 8.98 10.42
CA TYR A 142 -1.84 10.29 10.89
C TYR A 142 -3.20 10.68 10.30
N ASN A 143 -4.12 11.10 11.16
CA ASN A 143 -5.37 11.74 10.77
C ASN A 143 -5.30 13.24 11.14
N PRO A 144 -5.26 14.14 10.16
CA PRO A 144 -5.18 15.57 10.44
C PRO A 144 -6.47 16.17 11.04
N GLY A 145 -7.57 15.40 11.03
CA GLY A 145 -8.88 15.90 11.43
C GLY A 145 -9.44 16.94 10.44
N GLY A 146 -10.51 17.61 10.86
CA GLY A 146 -11.13 18.69 10.10
C GLY A 146 -11.96 18.23 8.90
N VAL A 147 -12.29 19.21 8.05
CA VAL A 147 -13.11 19.01 6.84
C VAL A 147 -12.24 19.09 5.61
N PHE A 148 -12.25 18.04 4.80
CA PHE A 148 -11.61 17.98 3.50
C PHE A 148 -12.61 17.53 2.45
N THR A 149 -13.21 18.49 1.75
CA THR A 149 -14.27 18.20 0.79
C THR A 149 -13.68 17.93 -0.59
N LEU A 150 -13.87 16.70 -1.06
CA LEU A 150 -13.67 16.35 -2.46
C LEU A 150 -14.98 16.38 -3.23
N SER A 151 -14.90 16.72 -4.51
CA SER A 151 -16.07 16.84 -5.40
C SER A 151 -16.82 15.53 -5.64
N ASN A 152 -16.22 14.38 -5.31
CA ASN A 152 -16.80 13.06 -5.56
C ASN A 152 -17.55 12.45 -4.38
N GLY A 153 -17.44 13.01 -3.17
CA GLY A 153 -18.19 12.54 -1.99
C GLY A 153 -17.91 11.07 -1.57
N ILE A 154 -16.82 10.48 -2.03
CA ILE A 154 -16.53 9.04 -1.82
C ILE A 154 -15.99 8.77 -0.42
N MET A 155 -15.36 9.76 0.21
CA MET A 155 -14.76 9.62 1.54
C MET A 155 -15.39 10.61 2.53
N ASP A 156 -15.49 10.15 3.78
CA ASP A 156 -15.83 11.01 4.90
C ASP A 156 -14.75 12.07 5.14
N ASN A 157 -15.13 13.17 5.80
CA ASN A 157 -14.12 14.12 6.27
C ASN A 157 -13.16 13.44 7.23
N PRO A 158 -11.87 13.81 7.23
CA PRO A 158 -10.92 13.27 8.20
C PRO A 158 -11.37 13.39 9.65
N GLY A 159 -12.06 14.48 10.01
CA GLY A 159 -12.61 14.70 11.36
C GLY A 159 -13.73 13.74 11.76
N ASP A 160 -14.44 13.17 10.79
CA ASP A 160 -15.53 12.20 10.99
C ASP A 160 -15.04 10.75 10.81
N SER A 161 -13.82 10.57 10.34
CA SER A 161 -13.25 9.26 10.04
C SER A 161 -12.67 8.60 11.29
N LYS A 162 -12.89 7.29 11.43
CA LYS A 162 -12.30 6.46 12.48
C LYS A 162 -10.82 6.09 12.23
N TYR A 163 -10.28 6.41 11.09
CA TYR A 163 -8.95 5.96 10.65
C TYR A 163 -7.85 6.93 11.05
N GLY A 164 -6.74 6.35 11.55
CA GLY A 164 -5.55 7.10 11.90
C GLY A 164 -5.60 7.77 13.27
N MET A 165 -4.45 8.20 13.72
CA MET A 165 -4.21 8.85 15.01
C MET A 165 -4.25 10.38 14.88
N THR A 166 -4.79 11.07 15.88
CA THR A 166 -4.63 12.52 15.99
C THR A 166 -3.15 12.88 16.16
N LYS A 167 -2.81 14.17 16.03
CA LYS A 167 -1.44 14.66 16.24
C LYS A 167 -0.91 14.27 17.62
N GLU A 168 -1.72 14.42 18.65
CA GLU A 168 -1.37 14.13 20.04
C GLU A 168 -1.17 12.61 20.25
N GLN A 169 -2.07 11.79 19.72
CA GLN A 169 -1.96 10.34 19.76
C GLN A 169 -0.72 9.86 19.00
N LEU A 170 -0.46 10.39 17.81
CA LEU A 170 0.70 10.00 17.01
C LEU A 170 2.02 10.31 17.75
N PHE A 171 2.11 11.48 18.38
CA PHE A 171 3.29 11.88 19.13
C PHE A 171 3.52 10.95 20.35
N GLU A 172 2.46 10.59 21.07
CA GLU A 172 2.54 9.67 22.17
C GLU A 172 2.84 8.24 21.70
N ALA A 173 2.22 7.79 20.60
CA ALA A 173 2.51 6.50 19.97
C ALA A 173 4.01 6.35 19.67
N PHE A 174 4.64 7.35 19.08
CA PHE A 174 6.07 7.28 18.77
C PHE A 174 6.97 7.25 20.01
N LYS A 175 6.58 7.89 21.12
CA LYS A 175 7.31 7.76 22.38
C LYS A 175 7.22 6.34 22.93
N ILE A 176 6.02 5.76 22.94
CA ILE A 176 5.78 4.41 23.41
C ILE A 176 6.55 3.41 22.53
N LEU A 177 6.38 3.47 21.22
CA LEU A 177 7.07 2.59 20.27
C LEU A 177 8.59 2.69 20.42
N LYS A 178 9.14 3.89 20.60
CA LYS A 178 10.56 4.09 20.87
C LYS A 178 11.01 3.43 22.16
N SER A 179 10.22 3.53 23.24
CA SER A 179 10.54 2.87 24.51
C SER A 179 10.47 1.34 24.41
N LYS A 180 9.69 0.80 23.48
CA LYS A 180 9.54 -0.63 23.18
C LYS A 180 10.57 -1.14 22.13
N GLY A 181 11.49 -0.30 21.63
CA GLY A 181 12.61 -0.71 20.80
C GLY A 181 12.58 -0.25 19.34
N ALA A 182 11.54 0.45 18.88
CA ALA A 182 11.52 1.01 17.54
C ALA A 182 12.60 2.09 17.37
N LYS A 183 13.26 2.11 16.20
CA LYS A 183 14.37 3.00 15.85
C LYS A 183 14.03 3.93 14.69
N TYR A 184 13.24 3.44 13.73
CA TYR A 184 12.87 4.15 12.50
C TYR A 184 11.35 4.32 12.45
N PHE A 185 10.89 5.53 12.15
CA PHE A 185 9.48 5.89 12.24
C PHE A 185 8.97 6.44 10.92
N GLY A 186 7.88 5.86 10.42
CA GLY A 186 7.14 6.38 9.29
C GLY A 186 5.88 7.12 9.72
N VAL A 187 5.49 8.13 8.95
CA VAL A 187 4.18 8.76 9.05
C VAL A 187 3.42 8.49 7.77
N HIS A 188 2.30 7.80 7.90
CA HIS A 188 1.38 7.53 6.80
C HIS A 188 0.21 8.50 6.86
N ALA A 189 -0.19 9.06 5.73
CA ALA A 189 -1.41 9.87 5.61
C ALA A 189 -2.21 9.44 4.38
N PHE A 190 -3.51 9.31 4.56
CA PHE A 190 -4.45 9.01 3.50
C PHE A 190 -5.67 9.92 3.64
N LEU A 191 -5.76 10.93 2.80
CA LEU A 191 -6.77 12.00 2.92
C LEU A 191 -7.90 11.89 1.91
N ALA A 192 -7.63 11.26 0.77
CA ALA A 192 -8.55 11.25 -0.35
C ALA A 192 -8.33 10.06 -1.27
N SER A 193 -9.40 9.64 -1.94
CA SER A 193 -9.38 8.67 -3.02
C SER A 193 -10.03 9.26 -4.26
N ASN A 194 -9.30 9.24 -5.41
CA ASN A 194 -9.76 9.68 -6.74
C ASN A 194 -10.35 11.09 -6.80
#